data_550392580351461255984b05af2bab1e
#
_entry.id   550392580351461255984b05af2bab1e
#
_cell.length_a   1.000
_cell.length_b   1.000
_cell.length_c   1.000
_cell.angle_alpha   90.00
_cell.angle_beta   90.00
_cell.angle_gamma   90.00
#
_symmetry.space_group_name_H-M   'P 1'
#
loop_
_entity.id
_entity.type
_entity.pdbx_description
1 polymer ?
#
loop_
_entity_poly.entity_id
_entity_poly.type
_entity_poly.pdbx_seq_one_letter_code
_entity_poly.pdbx_strand_id
1 'polypeptide(L)'
;MDAANLIENEKVQVVNVNNGERLETYLIKGKRGSGVVCLNGPAARRGAVGDLVVIIAYATMDFEEAKKFQPAVVFPKEGNKL
;
A
#
# COMPACT_ATOMS: atom_id res chain seq x y z
N MET A 1 -0.77 1.48 -7.66
CA MET A 1 -1.59 0.26 -7.54
C MET A 1 -1.27 -0.76 -8.64
N ASP A 2 -1.26 -0.36 -9.89
CA ASP A 2 -1.04 -1.32 -11.00
C ASP A 2 0.30 -2.04 -10.91
N ALA A 3 1.38 -1.32 -10.64
CA ALA A 3 2.73 -1.90 -10.59
C ALA A 3 2.87 -2.95 -9.48
N ALA A 4 2.10 -2.83 -8.41
CA ALA A 4 2.12 -3.76 -7.28
C ALA A 4 1.01 -4.79 -7.34
N ASN A 5 0.26 -4.84 -8.44
CA ASN A 5 -0.89 -5.73 -8.61
C ASN A 5 -1.98 -5.53 -7.57
N LEU A 6 -2.18 -4.28 -7.14
CA LEU A 6 -3.22 -3.92 -6.18
C LEU A 6 -4.46 -3.42 -6.91
N ILE A 7 -5.63 -3.76 -6.39
CA ILE A 7 -6.91 -3.35 -6.97
C ILE A 7 -7.73 -2.55 -5.96
N GLU A 8 -8.69 -1.78 -6.47
CA GLU A 8 -9.63 -1.04 -5.64
C GLU A 8 -10.39 -1.96 -4.71
N ASN A 9 -10.62 -1.51 -3.49
CA ASN A 9 -11.30 -2.23 -2.41
C ASN A 9 -10.49 -3.39 -1.81
N GLU A 10 -9.28 -3.61 -2.26
CA GLU A 10 -8.42 -4.63 -1.66
C GLU A 10 -8.02 -4.23 -0.24
N LYS A 11 -8.11 -5.18 0.69
CA LYS A 11 -7.67 -4.99 2.07
C LYS A 11 -6.16 -4.96 2.14
N VAL A 12 -5.62 -3.95 2.80
CA VAL A 12 -4.17 -3.77 2.96
C VAL A 12 -3.84 -3.32 4.37
N GLN A 13 -2.58 -3.48 4.73
CA GLN A 13 -2.01 -2.82 5.90
C GLN A 13 -1.13 -1.66 5.43
N VAL A 14 -1.21 -0.56 6.16
CA VAL A 14 -0.34 0.60 5.95
C VAL A 14 0.54 0.75 7.17
N VAL A 15 1.83 0.74 6.96
CA VAL A 15 2.83 0.94 8.01
C VAL A 15 3.47 2.30 7.80
N ASN A 16 3.36 3.17 8.79
CA ASN A 16 3.97 4.50 8.75
C ASN A 16 5.38 4.40 9.34
N VAL A 17 6.38 4.59 8.51
CA VAL A 17 7.78 4.46 8.92
C VAL A 17 8.19 5.59 9.87
N ASN A 18 7.57 6.76 9.75
CA ASN A 18 7.93 7.94 10.54
C ASN A 18 7.43 7.89 11.98
N ASN A 19 6.23 7.34 12.20
CA ASN A 19 5.63 7.32 13.56
C ASN A 19 5.43 5.91 14.12
N GLY A 20 5.74 4.86 13.36
CA GLY A 20 5.59 3.48 13.80
C GLY A 20 4.15 2.96 13.81
N GLU A 21 3.20 3.75 13.36
CA GLU A 21 1.81 3.31 13.30
C GLU A 21 1.59 2.27 12.22
N ARG A 22 0.71 1.32 12.53
CA ARG A 22 0.27 0.29 11.59
C ARG A 22 -1.24 0.27 11.59
N LEU A 23 -1.87 0.32 10.44
CA LEU A 23 -3.32 0.28 10.35
C LEU A 23 -3.76 -0.62 9.20
N GLU A 24 -4.98 -1.14 9.34
CA GLU A 24 -5.59 -1.98 8.34
C GLU A 24 -6.69 -1.18 7.66
N THR A 25 -6.70 -1.19 6.34
CA THR A 25 -7.64 -0.41 5.55
C THR A 25 -7.87 -1.07 4.20
N TYR A 26 -8.53 -0.38 3.30
CA TYR A 26 -8.74 -0.85 1.93
C TYR A 26 -8.38 0.25 0.94
N LEU A 27 -8.12 -0.16 -0.29
CA LEU A 27 -7.66 0.75 -1.33
C LEU A 27 -8.82 1.46 -2.01
N ILE A 28 -8.64 2.75 -2.23
CA ILE A 28 -9.54 3.59 -3.01
C ILE A 28 -8.76 4.08 -4.22
N LYS A 29 -9.34 3.92 -5.40
CA LYS A 29 -8.67 4.30 -6.64
C LYS A 29 -8.56 5.81 -6.75
N GLY A 30 -7.35 6.30 -7.00
CA GLY A 30 -7.10 7.68 -7.37
C GLY A 30 -6.88 7.84 -8.86
N LYS A 31 -6.54 9.05 -9.29
CA LYS A 31 -6.24 9.32 -10.69
C LYS A 31 -4.94 8.62 -11.08
N ARG A 32 -5.00 7.82 -12.16
CA ARG A 32 -3.84 7.10 -12.68
C ARG A 32 -2.73 8.07 -13.06
N GLY A 33 -1.52 7.77 -12.64
CA GLY A 33 -0.34 8.59 -12.92
C GLY A 33 -0.19 9.81 -12.04
N SER A 34 -1.11 10.05 -11.09
CA SER A 34 -1.05 11.23 -10.20
C SER A 34 -0.03 11.09 -9.08
N GLY A 35 0.29 9.86 -8.68
CA GLY A 35 1.16 9.61 -7.52
C GLY A 35 0.50 9.95 -6.18
N VAL A 36 -0.81 10.11 -6.15
CA VAL A 36 -1.53 10.46 -4.92
C VAL A 36 -1.55 9.28 -3.96
N VAL A 37 -1.17 9.56 -2.70
CA VAL A 37 -1.38 8.65 -1.58
C VAL A 37 -2.06 9.48 -0.49
N CYS A 38 -3.30 9.13 -0.16
CA CYS A 38 -4.10 9.91 0.77
C CYS A 38 -4.74 8.98 1.81
N LEU A 39 -4.61 9.34 3.08
CA LEU A 39 -5.26 8.65 4.18
C LEU A 39 -6.56 9.38 4.49
N ASN A 40 -7.68 8.73 4.21
CA ASN A 40 -9.01 9.31 4.40
C ASN A 40 -9.65 8.86 5.70
N GLY A 41 -10.60 9.65 6.20
CA GLY A 41 -11.38 9.32 7.39
C GLY A 41 -10.51 9.15 8.63
N PRO A 42 -10.81 8.16 9.49
CA PRO A 42 -10.03 7.94 10.72
C PRO A 42 -8.55 7.64 10.48
N ALA A 43 -8.20 7.07 9.34
CA ALA A 43 -6.80 6.78 8.99
C ALA A 43 -5.96 8.06 8.87
N ALA A 44 -6.59 9.19 8.55
CA ALA A 44 -5.88 10.47 8.43
C ALA A 44 -5.18 10.88 9.73
N ARG A 45 -5.62 10.38 10.87
CA ARG A 45 -4.98 10.66 12.17
C ARG A 45 -3.69 9.89 12.37
N ARG A 46 -3.41 8.90 11.53
CA ARG A 46 -2.25 8.01 11.65
C ARG A 46 -1.08 8.43 10.79
N GLY A 47 -1.19 9.58 10.13
CA GLY A 47 -0.13 10.06 9.28
C GLY A 47 -0.19 11.56 9.06
N ALA A 48 0.91 12.12 8.60
CA ALA A 48 1.04 13.52 8.23
C ALA A 48 1.63 13.62 6.83
N VAL A 49 1.38 14.73 6.17
CA VAL A 49 1.97 14.99 4.85
C VAL A 49 3.49 14.90 4.96
N GLY A 50 4.09 14.17 4.04
CA GLY A 50 5.54 13.94 4.04
C GLY A 50 5.98 12.66 4.73
N ASP A 51 5.08 11.97 5.43
CA ASP A 51 5.41 10.69 6.04
C ASP A 51 5.68 9.62 4.98
N LEU A 52 6.61 8.73 5.27
CA LEU A 52 6.90 7.58 4.44
C LEU A 52 6.07 6.39 4.92
N VAL A 53 5.35 5.75 4.02
CA VAL A 53 4.51 4.61 4.35
C VAL A 53 4.87 3.40 3.49
N VAL A 54 4.60 2.21 4.05
CA VAL A 54 4.69 0.94 3.31
C VAL A 54 3.28 0.36 3.25
N ILE A 55 2.81 0.05 2.07
CA ILE A 55 1.50 -0.54 1.84
C ILE A 55 1.69 -2.02 1.52
N ILE A 56 1.06 -2.88 2.31
CA ILE A 56 1.25 -4.33 2.23
C ILE A 56 -0.08 -5.02 1.99
N ALA A 57 -0.16 -5.81 0.93
CA ALA A 57 -1.28 -6.70 0.67
C ALA A 57 -0.85 -8.14 0.96
N TYR A 58 -1.81 -8.95 1.38
CA TYR A 58 -1.57 -10.34 1.75
C TYR A 58 -2.44 -11.26 0.91
N ALA A 59 -1.97 -12.48 0.70
CA ALA A 59 -2.73 -13.51 0.01
C ALA A 59 -2.62 -14.83 0.76
N THR A 60 -3.68 -15.63 0.67
CA THR A 60 -3.69 -16.99 1.20
C THR A 60 -3.59 -17.94 0.01
N MET A 61 -2.70 -18.93 0.11
CA MET A 61 -2.51 -19.90 -0.97
C MET A 61 -1.96 -21.20 -0.40
N ASP A 62 -1.96 -22.26 -1.22
CA ASP A 62 -1.39 -23.55 -0.84
C ASP A 62 0.10 -23.41 -0.57
N PHE A 63 0.60 -24.26 0.35
CA PHE A 63 2.00 -24.22 0.76
C PHE A 63 2.96 -24.35 -0.42
N GLU A 64 2.70 -25.30 -1.33
CA GLU A 64 3.57 -25.50 -2.50
C GLU A 64 3.55 -24.30 -3.44
N GLU A 65 2.40 -23.69 -3.63
CA GLU A 65 2.26 -22.47 -4.43
C GLU A 65 2.97 -21.31 -3.76
N ALA A 66 2.83 -21.19 -2.43
CA ALA A 66 3.46 -20.12 -1.66
C ALA A 66 4.98 -20.16 -1.74
N LYS A 67 5.58 -21.34 -1.76
CA LYS A 67 7.03 -21.48 -1.87
C LYS A 67 7.59 -20.92 -3.18
N LYS A 68 6.78 -20.90 -4.23
CA LYS A 68 7.18 -20.42 -5.56
C LYS A 68 6.72 -19.00 -5.85
N PHE A 69 5.85 -18.47 -5.00
CA PHE A 69 5.28 -17.14 -5.21
C PHE A 69 6.32 -16.06 -4.99
N GLN A 70 6.38 -15.12 -5.91
CA GLN A 70 7.23 -13.94 -5.80
C GLN A 70 6.34 -12.71 -5.72
N PRO A 71 6.28 -12.05 -4.54
CA PRO A 71 5.46 -10.86 -4.41
C PRO A 71 5.98 -9.71 -5.25
N ALA A 72 5.07 -8.86 -5.72
CA ALA A 72 5.45 -7.63 -6.40
C ALA A 72 5.91 -6.63 -5.35
N VAL A 73 7.15 -6.16 -5.48
CA VAL A 73 7.72 -5.15 -4.58
C VAL A 73 8.06 -3.93 -5.42
N VAL A 74 7.47 -2.79 -5.05
CA VAL A 74 7.62 -1.55 -5.78
C VAL A 74 8.23 -0.48 -4.87
N PHE A 75 9.30 0.15 -5.32
CA PHE A 75 9.93 1.28 -4.64
C PHE A 75 9.70 2.53 -5.49
N PRO A 76 8.59 3.27 -5.26
CA PRO A 76 8.31 4.46 -6.05
C PRO A 76 9.39 5.52 -5.88
N LYS A 77 9.61 6.27 -6.93
CA LYS A 77 10.50 7.42 -6.91
C LYS A 77 9.78 8.63 -6.34
N GLU A 78 10.46 9.76 -6.26
CA GLU A 78 9.90 11.02 -5.80
C GLU A 78 8.58 11.33 -6.48
N GLY A 79 7.60 11.81 -5.73
CA GLY A 79 6.25 12.06 -6.21
C GLY A 79 5.45 10.78 -6.42
N ASN A 80 5.90 9.66 -5.85
CA ASN A 80 5.26 8.33 -5.98
C ASN A 80 5.15 7.87 -7.44
N LYS A 81 6.15 8.19 -8.24
CA LYS A 81 6.24 7.80 -9.65
C LYS A 81 7.08 6.55 -9.81
N LEU A 82 6.82 5.82 -10.87
CA LEU A 82 7.59 4.62 -11.22
C LEU A 82 8.93 4.93 -11.90
#